data_81352c4ce4204988831d5627500bd7e8
#
_entry.id   81352c4ce4204988831d5627500bd7e8
#
_cell.length_a   1.000
_cell.length_b   1.000
_cell.length_c   1.000
_cell.angle_alpha   90.00
_cell.angle_beta   90.00
_cell.angle_gamma   90.00
#
_symmetry.space_group_name_H-M   'P 1'
#
loop_
_entity.id
_entity.type
_entity.pdbx_description
1 polymer ?
#
loop_
_entity_poly.entity_id
_entity_poly.type
_entity_poly.pdbx_seq_one_letter_code
_entity_poly.pdbx_strand_id
1 'polypeptide(L)'
;MRILDPHIHMTSRTTDDYRAMRDAGVRAVVEPAFWLGQPRTSPGSFHDYFDALLGWEPYRAAQYGIRHHCAIALNPKEANDPRCAPVLDDLPRYLAKDGVVAVGEIGFDAMTAAEEHAFTVQLALAREHGLPALVHTPHRDKAAGTARTLDIVRADGIDPGTVAVDHLNEVTAPMVAATGCWMGFSIYPDTKMTPERMVRILQEHGTARILVNSAADWGHSDPLLTRDTALAMLAAGFTDDDVDQVLWRNPVEFYGQSGRLDLGPDAAARAEESFAGNSVRRGGS
;
A
#
# COMPACT_ATOMS: atom_id res chain seq x y z
N MET A 1 -10.92 -18.54 0.01
CA MET A 1 -10.01 -17.49 -0.49
C MET A 1 -9.68 -16.56 0.67
N ARG A 2 -8.42 -16.17 0.80
CA ARG A 2 -7.93 -15.15 1.75
C ARG A 2 -7.19 -14.08 0.97
N ILE A 3 -7.32 -12.83 1.39
CA ILE A 3 -6.75 -11.67 0.70
C ILE A 3 -6.01 -10.80 1.70
N LEU A 4 -4.79 -10.40 1.36
CA LEU A 4 -4.10 -9.25 1.91
C LEU A 4 -4.09 -8.18 0.83
N ASP A 5 -4.83 -7.08 1.05
CA ASP A 5 -4.74 -5.94 0.13
C ASP A 5 -3.47 -5.12 0.45
N PRO A 6 -2.47 -5.14 -0.44
CA PRO A 6 -1.17 -4.57 -0.14
C PRO A 6 -1.11 -3.03 -0.25
N HIS A 7 -2.20 -2.38 -0.70
CA HIS A 7 -2.28 -0.93 -0.81
C HIS A 7 -3.75 -0.48 -0.86
N ILE A 8 -4.22 0.06 0.24
CA ILE A 8 -5.57 0.61 0.40
C ILE A 8 -5.55 1.74 1.42
N HIS A 9 -6.42 2.74 1.26
CA HIS A 9 -6.51 3.88 2.17
C HIS A 9 -7.75 3.77 3.06
N MET A 10 -7.60 3.03 4.18
CA MET A 10 -8.70 2.70 5.10
C MET A 10 -9.28 3.91 5.82
N THR A 11 -8.49 4.98 5.98
CA THR A 11 -8.96 6.28 6.47
C THR A 11 -10.11 6.86 5.64
N SER A 12 -10.25 6.44 4.38
CA SER A 12 -11.35 6.84 3.49
C SER A 12 -12.55 5.89 3.54
N ARG A 13 -12.47 4.77 4.27
CA ARG A 13 -13.48 3.70 4.23
C ARG A 13 -14.43 3.76 5.41
N THR A 14 -15.65 3.29 5.18
CA THR A 14 -16.72 3.24 6.18
C THR A 14 -16.79 1.88 6.87
N THR A 15 -17.65 1.78 7.88
CA THR A 15 -17.98 0.53 8.55
C THR A 15 -18.50 -0.54 7.59
N ASP A 16 -19.29 -0.14 6.61
CA ASP A 16 -19.88 -1.06 5.63
C ASP A 16 -18.81 -1.63 4.69
N ASP A 17 -17.79 -0.84 4.35
CA ASP A 17 -16.64 -1.33 3.60
C ASP A 17 -15.89 -2.42 4.37
N TYR A 18 -15.63 -2.21 5.67
CA TYR A 18 -14.99 -3.24 6.51
C TYR A 18 -15.76 -4.56 6.53
N ARG A 19 -17.11 -4.48 6.63
CA ARG A 19 -17.98 -5.67 6.59
C ARG A 19 -17.88 -6.37 5.23
N ALA A 20 -18.04 -5.61 4.16
CA ALA A 20 -17.97 -6.14 2.79
C ALA A 20 -16.61 -6.77 2.49
N MET A 21 -15.50 -6.12 2.88
CA MET A 21 -14.15 -6.64 2.73
C MET A 21 -13.94 -7.94 3.50
N ARG A 22 -14.35 -7.98 4.78
CA ARG A 22 -14.29 -9.22 5.59
C ARG A 22 -15.03 -10.36 4.91
N ASP A 23 -16.26 -10.11 4.45
CA ASP A 23 -17.13 -11.12 3.83
C ASP A 23 -16.56 -11.55 2.45
N ALA A 24 -15.86 -10.67 1.77
CA ALA A 24 -15.12 -10.95 0.54
C ALA A 24 -13.82 -11.77 0.76
N GLY A 25 -13.40 -11.95 2.00
CA GLY A 25 -12.20 -12.73 2.33
C GLY A 25 -10.95 -11.91 2.61
N VAL A 26 -11.05 -10.58 2.70
CA VAL A 26 -9.92 -9.74 3.14
C VAL A 26 -9.64 -10.04 4.61
N ARG A 27 -8.37 -10.37 4.91
CA ARG A 27 -7.90 -10.73 6.26
C ARG A 27 -6.86 -9.76 6.77
N ALA A 28 -6.15 -9.10 5.85
CA ALA A 28 -5.16 -8.09 6.20
C ALA A 28 -5.13 -6.99 5.13
N VAL A 29 -4.67 -5.82 5.54
CA VAL A 29 -4.45 -4.67 4.68
C VAL A 29 -3.14 -3.98 5.05
N VAL A 30 -2.51 -3.35 4.06
CA VAL A 30 -1.44 -2.38 4.29
C VAL A 30 -1.92 -1.02 3.79
N GLU A 31 -1.93 -0.03 4.69
CA GLU A 31 -2.31 1.34 4.39
C GLU A 31 -1.06 2.22 4.29
N PRO A 32 -0.64 2.62 3.09
CA PRO A 32 0.45 3.55 2.93
C PRO A 32 0.01 4.99 3.22
N ALA A 33 0.97 5.80 3.67
CA ALA A 33 0.76 7.21 3.92
C ALA A 33 0.28 7.93 2.66
N PHE A 34 -0.83 8.67 2.79
CA PHE A 34 -1.55 9.27 1.68
C PHE A 34 -1.90 10.73 1.96
N TRP A 35 -2.01 11.53 0.92
CA TRP A 35 -2.23 12.97 1.00
C TRP A 35 -3.66 13.33 1.35
N LEU A 36 -4.53 12.78 1.80
CA LEU A 36 -5.90 13.02 2.31
C LEU A 36 -6.80 13.97 1.50
N GLY A 37 -6.45 14.32 0.27
CA GLY A 37 -7.22 15.25 -0.56
C GLY A 37 -7.23 16.71 -0.07
N GLN A 38 -6.70 16.97 1.12
CA GLN A 38 -6.52 18.29 1.70
C GLN A 38 -5.06 18.47 2.10
N PRO A 39 -4.36 19.51 1.60
CA PRO A 39 -2.95 19.72 1.89
C PRO A 39 -2.68 19.82 3.39
N ARG A 40 -1.73 19.07 3.88
CA ARG A 40 -1.13 19.28 5.19
C ARG A 40 -0.23 20.50 5.12
N THR A 41 -0.11 21.23 6.22
CA THR A 41 0.63 22.50 6.24
C THR A 41 1.65 22.58 7.35
N SER A 42 1.88 21.48 8.07
CA SER A 42 2.85 21.43 9.16
C SER A 42 3.21 19.97 9.48
N PRO A 43 4.38 19.70 10.06
CA PRO A 43 4.74 18.38 10.58
C PRO A 43 3.72 17.83 11.59
N GLY A 44 3.13 18.67 12.44
CA GLY A 44 2.12 18.24 13.41
C GLY A 44 0.92 17.54 12.81
N SER A 45 0.47 17.98 11.62
CA SER A 45 -0.64 17.33 10.92
C SER A 45 -0.27 15.95 10.37
N PHE A 46 1.00 15.70 10.08
CA PHE A 46 1.50 14.36 9.76
C PHE A 46 1.60 13.48 11.00
N HIS A 47 2.02 14.04 12.14
CA HIS A 47 2.10 13.29 13.38
C HIS A 47 0.72 12.76 13.80
N ASP A 48 -0.31 13.61 13.80
CA ASP A 48 -1.68 13.20 14.09
C ASP A 48 -2.16 12.10 13.13
N TYR A 49 -1.82 12.21 11.86
CA TYR A 49 -2.18 11.21 10.85
C TYR A 49 -1.42 9.89 11.05
N PHE A 50 -0.11 9.92 11.27
CA PHE A 50 0.68 8.71 11.52
C PHE A 50 0.24 8.01 12.82
N ASP A 51 -0.09 8.78 13.85
CA ASP A 51 -0.63 8.22 15.10
C ASP A 51 -2.00 7.56 14.88
N ALA A 52 -2.83 8.10 13.97
CA ALA A 52 -4.08 7.46 13.58
C ALA A 52 -3.84 6.12 12.84
N LEU A 53 -2.89 6.09 11.90
CA LEU A 53 -2.50 4.86 11.18
C LEU A 53 -1.95 3.77 12.11
N LEU A 54 -1.28 4.18 13.19
CA LEU A 54 -0.65 3.26 14.14
C LEU A 54 -1.57 2.83 15.28
N GLY A 55 -2.61 3.59 15.58
CA GLY A 55 -3.48 3.32 16.72
C GLY A 55 -4.94 3.09 16.33
N TRP A 56 -5.55 4.08 15.71
CA TRP A 56 -6.99 4.07 15.45
C TRP A 56 -7.38 3.08 14.34
N GLU A 57 -6.66 3.08 13.21
CA GLU A 57 -7.00 2.20 12.09
C GLU A 57 -6.81 0.71 12.41
N PRO A 58 -5.71 0.27 13.05
CA PRO A 58 -5.60 -1.11 13.51
C PRO A 58 -6.71 -1.53 14.46
N TYR A 59 -7.13 -0.60 15.37
CA TYR A 59 -8.24 -0.86 16.28
C TYR A 59 -9.56 -1.03 15.53
N ARG A 60 -9.87 -0.15 14.55
CA ARG A 60 -11.08 -0.28 13.71
C ARG A 60 -11.09 -1.59 12.94
N ALA A 61 -10.01 -1.90 12.24
CA ALA A 61 -9.89 -3.11 11.42
C ALA A 61 -10.07 -4.39 12.25
N ALA A 62 -9.48 -4.41 13.45
CA ALA A 62 -9.56 -5.56 14.35
C ALA A 62 -10.99 -5.91 14.79
N GLN A 63 -11.93 -4.93 14.81
CA GLN A 63 -13.34 -5.19 15.11
C GLN A 63 -14.00 -6.09 14.06
N TYR A 64 -13.44 -6.12 12.85
CA TYR A 64 -13.95 -6.92 11.72
C TYR A 64 -13.04 -8.13 11.41
N GLY A 65 -12.07 -8.43 12.28
CA GLY A 65 -11.12 -9.52 12.05
C GLY A 65 -10.15 -9.27 10.91
N ILE A 66 -9.94 -8.00 10.55
CA ILE A 66 -8.95 -7.57 9.55
C ILE A 66 -7.71 -7.05 10.30
N ARG A 67 -6.53 -7.54 9.90
CA ARG A 67 -5.25 -7.02 10.39
C ARG A 67 -4.86 -5.79 9.58
N HIS A 68 -4.55 -4.71 10.26
CA HIS A 68 -4.11 -3.48 9.63
C HIS A 68 -2.65 -3.23 9.95
N HIS A 69 -1.87 -3.00 8.91
CA HIS A 69 -0.50 -2.51 8.97
C HIS A 69 -0.39 -1.24 8.12
N CYS A 70 0.67 -0.47 8.31
CA CYS A 70 0.84 0.76 7.53
C CYS A 70 2.26 0.86 6.94
N ALA A 71 2.37 1.69 5.91
CA ALA A 71 3.64 2.23 5.44
C ALA A 71 3.66 3.73 5.71
N ILE A 72 4.75 4.24 6.25
CA ILE A 72 4.89 5.64 6.67
C ILE A 72 5.81 6.38 5.72
N ALA A 73 5.38 7.55 5.27
CA ALA A 73 6.17 8.39 4.35
C ALA A 73 5.63 9.83 4.26
N LEU A 74 6.44 10.72 3.69
CA LEU A 74 5.99 11.94 3.03
C LEU A 74 5.58 11.59 1.60
N ASN A 75 4.28 11.63 1.32
CA ASN A 75 3.73 11.29 0.01
C ASN A 75 4.24 12.26 -1.08
N PRO A 76 4.54 11.80 -2.31
CA PRO A 76 5.05 12.68 -3.37
C PRO A 76 4.16 13.88 -3.67
N LYS A 77 2.84 13.76 -3.55
CA LYS A 77 1.93 14.89 -3.73
C LYS A 77 2.13 16.03 -2.73
N GLU A 78 2.65 15.73 -1.55
CA GLU A 78 2.91 16.69 -0.46
C GLU A 78 4.37 17.15 -0.42
N ALA A 79 5.28 16.44 -1.07
CA ALA A 79 6.72 16.76 -1.09
C ALA A 79 7.03 18.11 -1.73
N ASN A 80 6.13 18.63 -2.56
CA ASN A 80 6.27 19.93 -3.22
C ASN A 80 5.95 21.13 -2.30
N ASP A 81 5.39 20.90 -1.12
CA ASP A 81 5.12 21.96 -0.15
C ASP A 81 6.28 22.04 0.87
N PRO A 82 7.06 23.12 0.88
CA PRO A 82 8.19 23.25 1.79
C PRO A 82 7.79 23.24 3.27
N ARG A 83 6.51 23.48 3.61
CA ARG A 83 6.00 23.38 4.98
C ARG A 83 5.91 21.93 5.45
N CYS A 84 5.83 20.98 4.51
CA CYS A 84 5.79 19.54 4.80
C CYS A 84 7.19 18.92 4.89
N ALA A 85 8.19 19.49 4.21
CA ALA A 85 9.54 18.94 4.15
C ALA A 85 10.16 18.59 5.53
N PRO A 86 9.95 19.35 6.61
CA PRO A 86 10.55 19.02 7.91
C PRO A 86 10.05 17.69 8.51
N VAL A 87 8.94 17.11 7.99
CA VAL A 87 8.49 15.79 8.47
C VAL A 87 9.50 14.67 8.15
N LEU A 88 10.35 14.87 7.14
CA LEU A 88 11.41 13.91 6.80
C LEU A 88 12.34 13.63 7.97
N ASP A 89 12.62 14.65 8.80
CA ASP A 89 13.47 14.52 10.00
C ASP A 89 12.77 13.72 11.12
N ASP A 90 11.44 13.66 11.10
CA ASP A 90 10.64 12.94 12.07
C ASP A 90 10.36 11.47 11.69
N LEU A 91 10.51 11.12 10.40
CA LEU A 91 10.20 9.77 9.91
C LEU A 91 10.93 8.65 10.68
N PRO A 92 12.23 8.75 11.02
CA PRO A 92 12.94 7.66 11.69
C PRO A 92 12.24 7.17 12.96
N ARG A 93 11.64 8.07 13.76
CA ARG A 93 10.92 7.70 14.99
C ARG A 93 9.63 6.93 14.71
N TYR A 94 8.96 7.21 13.58
CA TYR A 94 7.76 6.49 13.16
C TYR A 94 8.11 5.15 12.50
N LEU A 95 9.16 5.13 11.68
CA LEU A 95 9.62 3.90 11.03
C LEU A 95 10.11 2.85 12.03
N ALA A 96 10.44 3.24 13.26
CA ALA A 96 10.80 2.32 14.34
C ALA A 96 9.60 1.71 15.06
N LYS A 97 8.35 2.13 14.77
CA LYS A 97 7.15 1.67 15.47
C LYS A 97 6.69 0.30 14.98
N ASP A 98 6.12 -0.48 15.90
CA ASP A 98 5.38 -1.70 15.55
C ASP A 98 4.20 -1.35 14.64
N GLY A 99 3.86 -2.25 13.71
CA GLY A 99 2.79 -2.02 12.72
C GLY A 99 3.24 -1.28 11.47
N VAL A 100 4.43 -0.65 11.46
CA VAL A 100 5.05 -0.11 10.24
C VAL A 100 5.80 -1.22 9.52
N VAL A 101 5.30 -1.61 8.35
CA VAL A 101 5.86 -2.72 7.56
C VAL A 101 6.58 -2.28 6.28
N ALA A 102 6.55 -0.99 5.96
CA ALA A 102 7.23 -0.43 4.79
C ALA A 102 7.43 1.09 4.93
N VAL A 103 8.28 1.64 4.09
CA VAL A 103 8.33 3.09 3.79
C VAL A 103 7.49 3.32 2.53
N GLY A 104 6.45 4.13 2.60
CA GLY A 104 5.56 4.39 1.45
C GLY A 104 4.30 5.19 1.79
N GLU A 105 3.71 5.81 0.77
CA GLU A 105 4.15 5.92 -0.62
C GLU A 105 5.25 6.97 -0.79
N ILE A 106 6.32 6.60 -1.48
CA ILE A 106 7.37 7.51 -1.89
C ILE A 106 7.46 7.52 -3.43
N GLY A 107 8.21 8.42 -4.03
CA GLY A 107 8.40 8.43 -5.49
C GLY A 107 7.93 9.71 -6.15
N PHE A 108 7.22 9.60 -7.29
CA PHE A 108 6.87 10.73 -8.14
C PHE A 108 5.37 10.87 -8.40
N ASP A 109 4.89 12.12 -8.37
CA ASP A 109 3.57 12.54 -8.90
C ASP A 109 3.73 13.52 -10.08
N ALA A 110 4.55 14.57 -9.92
CA ALA A 110 4.77 15.64 -10.89
C ALA A 110 6.22 15.70 -11.42
N MET A 111 7.08 14.78 -11.03
CA MET A 111 8.49 14.68 -11.46
C MET A 111 9.33 15.90 -11.09
N THR A 112 9.10 16.48 -9.93
CA THR A 112 9.84 17.67 -9.47
C THR A 112 11.13 17.31 -8.71
N ALA A 113 12.03 18.28 -8.59
CA ALA A 113 13.24 18.11 -7.77
C ALA A 113 12.92 17.92 -6.27
N ALA A 114 11.84 18.50 -5.77
CA ALA A 114 11.42 18.30 -4.38
C ALA A 114 10.95 16.87 -4.14
N GLU A 115 10.17 16.30 -5.05
CA GLU A 115 9.78 14.89 -5.00
C GLU A 115 10.98 13.96 -5.09
N GLU A 116 11.92 14.24 -5.99
CA GLU A 116 13.15 13.46 -6.13
C GLU A 116 14.00 13.48 -4.86
N HIS A 117 14.15 14.65 -4.24
CA HIS A 117 14.84 14.78 -2.97
C HIS A 117 14.15 13.96 -1.86
N ALA A 118 12.84 14.14 -1.69
CA ALA A 118 12.07 13.40 -0.69
C ALA A 118 12.12 11.87 -0.95
N PHE A 119 12.04 11.45 -2.21
CA PHE A 119 12.15 10.05 -2.60
C PHE A 119 13.52 9.48 -2.20
N THR A 120 14.60 10.14 -2.56
CA THR A 120 15.96 9.67 -2.27
C THR A 120 16.21 9.56 -0.76
N VAL A 121 15.81 10.56 0.02
CA VAL A 121 15.92 10.53 1.49
C VAL A 121 15.17 9.35 2.07
N GLN A 122 13.93 9.14 1.65
CA GLN A 122 13.08 8.10 2.21
C GLN A 122 13.49 6.69 1.74
N LEU A 123 14.05 6.56 0.55
CA LEU A 123 14.61 5.29 0.09
C LEU A 123 15.84 4.89 0.94
N ALA A 124 16.69 5.85 1.26
CA ALA A 124 17.80 5.62 2.19
C ALA A 124 17.30 5.21 3.59
N LEU A 125 16.25 5.85 4.10
CA LEU A 125 15.63 5.48 5.38
C LEU A 125 15.06 4.05 5.33
N ALA A 126 14.43 3.64 4.23
CA ALA A 126 13.95 2.26 4.06
C ALA A 126 15.10 1.26 4.24
N ARG A 127 16.21 1.49 3.56
CA ARG A 127 17.43 0.67 3.67
C ARG A 127 18.00 0.67 5.08
N GLU A 128 18.12 1.83 5.72
CA GLU A 128 18.67 1.98 7.08
C GLU A 128 17.83 1.26 8.14
N HIS A 129 16.51 1.28 7.98
CA HIS A 129 15.58 0.62 8.91
C HIS A 129 15.27 -0.84 8.55
N GLY A 130 15.82 -1.36 7.45
CA GLY A 130 15.54 -2.73 6.98
C GLY A 130 14.07 -2.93 6.58
N LEU A 131 13.42 -1.88 6.08
CA LEU A 131 12.03 -1.91 5.64
C LEU A 131 11.94 -1.97 4.11
N PRO A 132 10.99 -2.71 3.53
CA PRO A 132 10.69 -2.59 2.12
C PRO A 132 10.14 -1.19 1.78
N ALA A 133 10.26 -0.80 0.51
CA ALA A 133 9.81 0.49 -0.01
C ALA A 133 8.65 0.31 -1.00
N LEU A 134 7.55 1.05 -0.82
CA LEU A 134 6.43 1.12 -1.75
C LEU A 134 6.51 2.42 -2.55
N VAL A 135 6.75 2.31 -3.86
CA VAL A 135 7.08 3.45 -4.71
C VAL A 135 5.92 3.76 -5.66
N HIS A 136 5.37 4.95 -5.51
CA HIS A 136 4.36 5.54 -6.38
C HIS A 136 4.97 5.98 -7.71
N THR A 137 4.32 5.65 -8.83
CA THR A 137 4.69 6.15 -10.17
C THR A 137 3.66 7.15 -10.69
N PRO A 138 4.10 8.22 -11.40
CA PRO A 138 3.20 9.28 -11.82
C PRO A 138 2.16 8.81 -12.83
N HIS A 139 1.00 9.47 -12.83
CA HIS A 139 -0.03 9.22 -13.84
C HIS A 139 0.35 9.76 -15.22
N ARG A 140 0.99 10.94 -15.24
CA ARG A 140 1.49 11.57 -16.48
C ARG A 140 2.89 11.05 -16.76
N ASP A 141 3.23 10.94 -18.04
CA ASP A 141 4.54 10.48 -18.50
C ASP A 141 5.04 9.22 -17.76
N LYS A 142 4.11 8.28 -17.54
CA LYS A 142 4.31 7.12 -16.68
C LYS A 142 5.58 6.32 -17.03
N ALA A 143 5.87 6.13 -18.32
CA ALA A 143 7.08 5.41 -18.74
C ALA A 143 8.37 6.15 -18.34
N ALA A 144 8.43 7.47 -18.55
CA ALA A 144 9.57 8.29 -18.13
C ALA A 144 9.71 8.33 -16.61
N GLY A 145 8.58 8.44 -15.89
CA GLY A 145 8.56 8.41 -14.43
C GLY A 145 9.02 7.07 -13.87
N THR A 146 8.58 5.97 -14.46
CA THR A 146 9.04 4.63 -14.08
C THR A 146 10.53 4.45 -14.36
N ALA A 147 11.03 4.88 -15.53
CA ALA A 147 12.47 4.85 -15.83
C ALA A 147 13.28 5.62 -14.80
N ARG A 148 12.86 6.86 -14.46
CA ARG A 148 13.56 7.67 -13.46
C ARG A 148 13.52 7.04 -12.07
N THR A 149 12.38 6.44 -11.69
CA THR A 149 12.27 5.66 -10.45
C THR A 149 13.32 4.55 -10.39
N LEU A 150 13.44 3.75 -11.44
CA LEU A 150 14.40 2.66 -11.51
C LEU A 150 15.87 3.14 -11.49
N ASP A 151 16.15 4.30 -12.08
CA ASP A 151 17.47 4.91 -12.02
C ASP A 151 17.85 5.33 -10.59
N ILE A 152 16.88 5.89 -9.83
CA ILE A 152 17.09 6.28 -8.42
C ILE A 152 17.29 5.04 -7.55
N VAL A 153 16.45 4.01 -7.70
CA VAL A 153 16.59 2.74 -6.97
C VAL A 153 17.96 2.12 -7.21
N ARG A 154 18.43 2.12 -8.46
CA ARG A 154 19.75 1.62 -8.81
C ARG A 154 20.86 2.47 -8.20
N ALA A 155 20.73 3.81 -8.22
CA ALA A 155 21.72 4.73 -7.70
C ALA A 155 21.85 4.69 -6.17
N ASP A 156 20.74 4.45 -5.46
CA ASP A 156 20.75 4.26 -4.00
C ASP A 156 21.47 2.97 -3.58
N GLY A 157 21.37 1.92 -4.38
CA GLY A 157 21.96 0.61 -4.09
C GLY A 157 21.16 -0.23 -3.10
N ILE A 158 19.90 0.13 -2.84
CA ILE A 158 18.96 -0.74 -2.11
C ILE A 158 18.73 -2.05 -2.88
N ASP A 159 18.51 -3.16 -2.16
CA ASP A 159 18.15 -4.43 -2.79
C ASP A 159 16.82 -4.26 -3.57
N PRO A 160 16.81 -4.42 -4.90
CA PRO A 160 15.57 -4.35 -5.69
C PRO A 160 14.47 -5.29 -5.18
N GLY A 161 14.84 -6.44 -4.60
CA GLY A 161 13.90 -7.37 -4.00
C GLY A 161 13.11 -6.81 -2.81
N THR A 162 13.53 -5.67 -2.25
CA THR A 162 12.82 -4.96 -1.18
C THR A 162 12.02 -3.75 -1.68
N VAL A 163 11.95 -3.51 -2.99
CA VAL A 163 11.26 -2.36 -3.59
C VAL A 163 10.08 -2.84 -4.42
N ALA A 164 8.89 -2.32 -4.14
CA ALA A 164 7.71 -2.47 -4.99
C ALA A 164 7.47 -1.17 -5.76
N VAL A 165 7.44 -1.27 -7.09
CA VAL A 165 7.08 -0.15 -7.97
C VAL A 165 5.61 -0.28 -8.31
N ASP A 166 4.79 0.63 -7.79
CA ASP A 166 3.32 0.53 -7.84
C ASP A 166 2.70 1.36 -8.97
N HIS A 167 1.42 1.11 -9.19
CA HIS A 167 0.58 1.71 -10.24
C HIS A 167 1.08 1.45 -11.66
N LEU A 168 1.68 0.29 -11.90
CA LEU A 168 2.15 -0.11 -13.22
C LEU A 168 0.99 -0.38 -14.20
N ASN A 169 1.33 -0.44 -15.46
CA ASN A 169 0.47 -0.85 -16.57
C ASN A 169 1.25 -1.70 -17.58
N GLU A 170 0.61 -2.08 -18.67
CA GLU A 170 1.18 -2.94 -19.72
C GLU A 170 2.48 -2.38 -20.34
N VAL A 171 2.64 -1.05 -20.36
CA VAL A 171 3.83 -0.39 -20.91
C VAL A 171 4.99 -0.43 -19.92
N THR A 172 4.70 -0.30 -18.62
CA THR A 172 5.73 -0.15 -17.58
C THR A 172 6.09 -1.45 -16.86
N ALA A 173 5.21 -2.47 -16.92
CA ALA A 173 5.48 -3.78 -16.34
C ALA A 173 6.78 -4.42 -16.87
N PRO A 174 7.06 -4.45 -18.19
CA PRO A 174 8.30 -5.02 -18.71
C PRO A 174 9.56 -4.29 -18.21
N MET A 175 9.46 -2.98 -17.95
CA MET A 175 10.59 -2.19 -17.46
C MET A 175 10.99 -2.62 -16.04
N VAL A 176 10.01 -2.89 -15.18
CA VAL A 176 10.23 -3.29 -13.79
C VAL A 176 10.58 -4.77 -13.69
N ALA A 177 9.97 -5.63 -14.48
CA ALA A 177 10.23 -7.08 -14.49
C ALA A 177 11.71 -7.42 -14.71
N ALA A 178 12.44 -6.57 -15.45
CA ALA A 178 13.85 -6.76 -15.74
C ALA A 178 14.80 -6.39 -14.58
N THR A 179 14.29 -5.83 -13.48
CA THR A 179 15.12 -5.20 -12.43
C THR A 179 15.24 -6.01 -11.13
N GLY A 180 14.35 -6.97 -10.93
CA GLY A 180 14.22 -7.68 -9.65
C GLY A 180 13.33 -6.97 -8.62
N CYS A 181 12.81 -5.77 -8.91
CA CYS A 181 11.77 -5.13 -8.10
C CYS A 181 10.45 -5.88 -8.19
N TRP A 182 9.59 -5.68 -7.20
CA TRP A 182 8.22 -6.15 -7.23
C TRP A 182 7.36 -5.24 -8.11
N MET A 183 6.42 -5.85 -8.83
CA MET A 183 5.50 -5.15 -9.72
C MET A 183 4.16 -4.94 -9.01
N GLY A 184 3.78 -3.68 -8.75
CA GLY A 184 2.52 -3.31 -8.14
C GLY A 184 1.48 -2.85 -9.17
N PHE A 185 0.25 -3.32 -9.04
CA PHE A 185 -0.86 -2.98 -9.92
C PHE A 185 -2.10 -2.64 -9.11
N SER A 186 -2.62 -1.44 -9.35
CA SER A 186 -3.84 -0.98 -8.68
C SER A 186 -5.05 -1.18 -9.57
N ILE A 187 -6.00 -1.93 -9.05
CA ILE A 187 -7.27 -2.16 -9.72
C ILE A 187 -8.18 -0.98 -9.45
N TYR A 188 -8.20 -0.05 -10.39
CA TYR A 188 -8.91 1.21 -10.32
C TYR A 188 -9.41 1.56 -11.73
N PRO A 189 -10.59 1.04 -12.13
CA PRO A 189 -11.02 0.95 -13.55
C PRO A 189 -10.99 2.26 -14.32
N ASP A 190 -11.38 3.37 -13.69
CA ASP A 190 -11.52 4.66 -14.37
C ASP A 190 -10.16 5.28 -14.76
N THR A 191 -9.11 5.00 -14.00
CA THR A 191 -7.83 5.70 -14.17
C THR A 191 -6.60 4.81 -14.26
N LYS A 192 -6.68 3.53 -13.83
CA LYS A 192 -5.53 2.63 -13.79
C LYS A 192 -5.82 1.29 -14.49
N MET A 193 -6.18 0.25 -13.75
CA MET A 193 -6.29 -1.13 -14.25
C MET A 193 -7.69 -1.69 -13.96
N THR A 194 -8.21 -2.54 -14.87
CA THR A 194 -9.38 -3.37 -14.59
C THR A 194 -8.97 -4.80 -14.24
N PRO A 195 -9.83 -5.62 -13.60
CA PRO A 195 -9.55 -7.03 -13.33
C PRO A 195 -9.14 -7.81 -14.61
N GLU A 196 -9.79 -7.57 -15.73
CA GLU A 196 -9.50 -8.28 -16.99
C GLU A 196 -8.15 -7.86 -17.58
N ARG A 197 -7.75 -6.61 -17.41
CA ARG A 197 -6.40 -6.15 -17.80
C ARG A 197 -5.35 -6.80 -16.93
N MET A 198 -5.61 -6.89 -15.61
CA MET A 198 -4.71 -7.56 -14.69
C MET A 198 -4.52 -9.04 -15.01
N VAL A 199 -5.59 -9.73 -15.39
CA VAL A 199 -5.52 -11.13 -15.86
C VAL A 199 -4.54 -11.28 -17.03
N ARG A 200 -4.57 -10.35 -18.00
CA ARG A 200 -3.61 -10.38 -19.14
C ARG A 200 -2.16 -10.16 -18.68
N ILE A 201 -1.94 -9.26 -17.74
CA ILE A 201 -0.61 -9.06 -17.13
C ILE A 201 -0.12 -10.36 -16.49
N LEU A 202 -0.97 -11.04 -15.72
CA LEU A 202 -0.62 -12.30 -15.07
C LEU A 202 -0.35 -13.43 -16.07
N GLN A 203 -1.08 -13.47 -17.18
CA GLN A 203 -0.83 -14.42 -18.27
C GLN A 203 0.52 -14.17 -18.96
N GLU A 204 0.94 -12.91 -19.07
CA GLU A 204 2.19 -12.52 -19.73
C GLU A 204 3.41 -12.67 -18.81
N HIS A 205 3.28 -12.24 -17.53
CA HIS A 205 4.40 -12.14 -16.62
C HIS A 205 4.44 -13.24 -15.54
N GLY A 206 3.41 -14.09 -15.45
CA GLY A 206 3.26 -15.06 -14.36
C GLY A 206 2.72 -14.42 -13.09
N THR A 207 2.73 -15.20 -12.00
CA THR A 207 2.14 -14.80 -10.70
C THR A 207 3.18 -14.37 -9.67
N ALA A 208 4.46 -14.62 -9.89
CA ALA A 208 5.51 -14.35 -8.92
C ALA A 208 5.88 -12.86 -8.86
N ARG A 209 6.12 -12.33 -7.64
CA ARG A 209 6.54 -10.94 -7.40
C ARG A 209 5.58 -9.89 -7.97
N ILE A 210 4.30 -10.21 -8.01
CA ILE A 210 3.23 -9.29 -8.40
C ILE A 210 2.38 -8.98 -7.18
N LEU A 211 2.16 -7.69 -6.93
CA LEU A 211 1.25 -7.17 -5.90
C LEU A 211 0.02 -6.58 -6.59
N VAL A 212 -1.14 -7.13 -6.30
CA VAL A 212 -2.42 -6.61 -6.80
C VAL A 212 -3.17 -5.95 -5.65
N ASN A 213 -3.52 -4.68 -5.81
CA ASN A 213 -4.15 -3.88 -4.77
C ASN A 213 -5.37 -3.13 -5.29
N SER A 214 -6.23 -2.68 -4.38
CA SER A 214 -7.38 -1.85 -4.73
C SER A 214 -7.01 -0.37 -4.86
N ALA A 215 -6.00 0.08 -4.15
CA ALA A 215 -5.68 1.49 -3.92
C ALA A 215 -6.94 2.32 -3.60
N ALA A 216 -7.94 1.69 -2.96
CA ALA A 216 -9.23 2.32 -2.73
C ALA A 216 -9.08 3.50 -1.77
N ASP A 217 -9.55 4.66 -2.23
CA ASP A 217 -9.49 5.94 -1.55
C ASP A 217 -10.87 6.63 -1.58
N TRP A 218 -10.94 7.96 -1.45
CA TRP A 218 -12.21 8.72 -1.57
C TRP A 218 -12.69 8.92 -3.00
N GLY A 219 -11.91 8.54 -4.01
CA GLY A 219 -12.32 8.60 -5.41
C GLY A 219 -13.35 7.51 -5.76
N HIS A 220 -13.65 7.39 -7.05
CA HIS A 220 -14.50 6.32 -7.57
C HIS A 220 -13.74 4.98 -7.53
N SER A 221 -13.58 4.45 -6.34
CA SER A 221 -12.82 3.25 -6.05
C SER A 221 -13.68 2.24 -5.27
N ASP A 222 -13.33 0.98 -5.38
CA ASP A 222 -14.03 -0.10 -4.69
C ASP A 222 -13.01 -0.99 -3.97
N PRO A 223 -13.12 -1.15 -2.64
CA PRO A 223 -12.22 -1.98 -1.86
C PRO A 223 -12.36 -3.49 -2.15
N LEU A 224 -13.37 -3.89 -2.95
CA LEU A 224 -13.59 -5.28 -3.32
C LEU A 224 -12.89 -5.69 -4.63
N LEU A 225 -12.22 -4.78 -5.32
CA LEU A 225 -11.62 -5.04 -6.63
C LEU A 225 -10.48 -6.08 -6.59
N THR A 226 -9.83 -6.27 -5.46
CA THR A 226 -8.90 -7.41 -5.27
C THR A 226 -9.64 -8.75 -5.33
N ARG A 227 -10.83 -8.85 -4.70
CA ARG A 227 -11.70 -10.03 -4.81
C ARG A 227 -12.21 -10.23 -6.24
N ASP A 228 -12.63 -9.16 -6.91
CA ASP A 228 -13.14 -9.25 -8.28
C ASP A 228 -12.03 -9.66 -9.24
N THR A 229 -10.79 -9.25 -8.98
CA THR A 229 -9.62 -9.76 -9.71
C THR A 229 -9.42 -11.27 -9.49
N ALA A 230 -9.58 -11.77 -8.26
CA ALA A 230 -9.54 -13.20 -8.01
C ALA A 230 -10.59 -13.97 -8.83
N LEU A 231 -11.82 -13.47 -8.88
CA LEU A 231 -12.89 -14.09 -9.67
C LEU A 231 -12.57 -14.05 -11.17
N ALA A 232 -12.01 -12.97 -11.67
CA ALA A 232 -11.57 -12.85 -13.06
C ALA A 232 -10.39 -13.82 -13.38
N MET A 233 -9.45 -14.01 -12.45
CA MET A 233 -8.37 -14.99 -12.57
C MET A 233 -8.95 -16.42 -12.69
N LEU A 234 -9.83 -16.82 -11.79
CA LEU A 234 -10.48 -18.14 -11.83
C LEU A 234 -11.26 -18.36 -13.13
N ALA A 235 -12.02 -17.35 -13.57
CA ALA A 235 -12.76 -17.40 -14.85
C ALA A 235 -11.84 -17.53 -16.06
N ALA A 236 -10.61 -17.04 -15.98
CA ALA A 236 -9.57 -17.14 -17.02
C ALA A 236 -8.74 -18.44 -16.94
N GLY A 237 -9.04 -19.33 -15.99
CA GLY A 237 -8.40 -20.65 -15.87
C GLY A 237 -7.18 -20.69 -14.92
N PHE A 238 -6.91 -19.64 -14.16
CA PHE A 238 -5.94 -19.71 -13.06
C PHE A 238 -6.46 -20.63 -11.95
N THR A 239 -5.56 -21.28 -11.25
CA THR A 239 -5.90 -22.17 -10.14
C THR A 239 -6.13 -21.38 -8.84
N ASP A 240 -6.75 -22.01 -7.85
CA ASP A 240 -6.85 -21.44 -6.50
C ASP A 240 -5.46 -21.16 -5.89
N ASP A 241 -4.45 -21.95 -6.24
CA ASP A 241 -3.06 -21.74 -5.80
C ASP A 241 -2.44 -20.48 -6.43
N ASP A 242 -2.73 -20.19 -7.71
CA ASP A 242 -2.32 -18.96 -8.37
C ASP A 242 -2.97 -17.73 -7.74
N VAL A 243 -4.26 -17.84 -7.40
CA VAL A 243 -4.99 -16.76 -6.70
C VAL A 243 -4.40 -16.52 -5.31
N ASP A 244 -4.13 -17.59 -4.54
CA ASP A 244 -3.48 -17.47 -3.22
C ASP A 244 -2.05 -16.91 -3.37
N GLN A 245 -1.33 -17.27 -4.43
CA GLN A 245 0.00 -16.70 -4.70
C GLN A 245 -0.07 -15.18 -4.84
N VAL A 246 -0.97 -14.67 -5.68
CA VAL A 246 -1.05 -13.25 -6.03
C VAL A 246 -1.64 -12.42 -4.89
N LEU A 247 -2.72 -12.90 -4.25
CA LEU A 247 -3.49 -12.10 -3.31
C LEU A 247 -3.14 -12.34 -1.84
N TRP A 248 -2.28 -13.32 -1.56
CA TRP A 248 -1.86 -13.61 -0.20
C TRP A 248 -0.35 -13.82 -0.07
N ARG A 249 0.23 -14.83 -0.74
CA ARG A 249 1.63 -15.17 -0.53
C ARG A 249 2.59 -14.06 -0.96
N ASN A 250 2.36 -13.44 -2.10
CA ASN A 250 3.20 -12.35 -2.59
C ASN A 250 3.21 -11.14 -1.62
N PRO A 251 2.06 -10.57 -1.21
CA PRO A 251 2.09 -9.46 -0.27
C PRO A 251 2.64 -9.87 1.11
N VAL A 252 2.40 -11.10 1.56
CA VAL A 252 3.01 -11.61 2.80
C VAL A 252 4.53 -11.71 2.67
N GLU A 253 5.04 -12.21 1.55
CA GLU A 253 6.48 -12.28 1.28
C GLU A 253 7.09 -10.86 1.22
N PHE A 254 6.47 -9.95 0.49
CA PHE A 254 6.99 -8.59 0.34
C PHE A 254 7.05 -7.85 1.67
N TYR A 255 5.94 -7.72 2.38
CA TYR A 255 5.88 -6.98 3.64
C TYR A 255 6.49 -7.75 4.82
N GLY A 256 6.54 -9.07 4.73
CA GLY A 256 7.21 -9.94 5.71
C GLY A 256 8.70 -9.66 5.83
N GLN A 257 9.34 -9.10 4.82
CA GLN A 257 10.75 -8.68 4.85
C GLN A 257 11.03 -7.65 5.97
N SER A 258 10.03 -6.88 6.38
CA SER A 258 10.15 -5.97 7.54
C SER A 258 10.42 -6.68 8.87
N GLY A 259 10.13 -7.99 8.97
CA GLY A 259 10.11 -8.73 10.23
C GLY A 259 8.99 -8.31 11.19
N ARG A 260 8.06 -7.45 10.75
CA ARG A 260 7.01 -6.83 11.59
C ARG A 260 5.59 -7.12 11.13
N LEU A 261 5.41 -7.89 10.05
CA LEU A 261 4.09 -8.27 9.56
C LEU A 261 3.48 -9.34 10.49
N ASP A 262 2.58 -8.91 11.37
CA ASP A 262 1.83 -9.81 12.25
C ASP A 262 0.42 -10.07 11.70
N LEU A 263 0.21 -11.24 11.14
CA LEU A 263 -1.10 -11.65 10.64
C LEU A 263 -1.95 -12.34 11.72
N GLY A 264 -1.36 -12.64 12.87
CA GLY A 264 -2.00 -13.36 13.97
C GLY A 264 -2.45 -14.77 13.58
N PRO A 265 -3.03 -15.53 14.50
CA PRO A 265 -3.81 -16.70 14.14
C PRO A 265 -5.03 -16.25 13.35
N ASP A 266 -5.54 -17.09 12.44
CA ASP A 266 -6.81 -16.85 11.72
C ASP A 266 -7.90 -16.54 12.76
N ALA A 267 -8.02 -15.28 13.10
CA ALA A 267 -9.02 -14.83 14.06
C ALA A 267 -10.38 -14.90 13.36
N ALA A 268 -11.22 -15.80 13.82
CA ALA A 268 -12.63 -15.66 13.55
C ALA A 268 -13.02 -14.22 13.88
N ALA A 269 -13.68 -13.52 12.93
CA ALA A 269 -14.13 -12.16 13.14
C ALA A 269 -14.77 -12.07 14.52
N ARG A 270 -14.32 -11.14 15.36
CA ARG A 270 -15.00 -10.89 16.63
C ARG A 270 -16.43 -10.51 16.29
N ALA A 271 -17.38 -11.06 17.05
CA ALA A 271 -18.76 -10.68 16.90
C ALA A 271 -18.88 -9.14 17.00
N GLU A 272 -19.68 -8.54 16.13
CA GLU A 272 -19.87 -7.08 16.03
C GLU A 272 -20.38 -6.43 17.34
N GLU A 273 -20.75 -7.24 18.31
CA GLU A 273 -21.39 -6.86 19.57
C GLU A 273 -20.58 -5.94 20.48
N SER A 274 -19.29 -5.75 20.19
CA SER A 274 -18.41 -4.96 21.08
C SER A 274 -17.77 -3.75 20.44
N PHE A 275 -18.26 -3.22 19.31
CA PHE A 275 -17.70 -2.01 18.73
C PHE A 275 -17.98 -0.77 19.59
N ALA A 276 -17.21 -0.61 20.65
CA ALA A 276 -17.26 0.55 21.53
C ALA A 276 -16.51 1.76 20.96
N GLY A 277 -15.75 1.59 19.86
CA GLY A 277 -14.86 2.61 19.32
C GLY A 277 -15.54 3.81 18.69
N ASN A 278 -16.83 3.72 18.40
CA ASN A 278 -17.62 4.83 17.88
C ASN A 278 -18.16 5.75 18.98
N SER A 279 -17.93 5.43 20.24
CA SER A 279 -18.38 6.27 21.31
C SER A 279 -17.32 7.30 21.67
N VAL A 280 -17.76 8.54 21.87
CA VAL A 280 -16.94 9.63 22.43
C VAL A 280 -16.58 9.35 23.89
N ARG A 281 -16.87 8.18 24.43
CA ARG A 281 -16.55 7.78 25.78
C ARG A 281 -15.04 7.66 25.93
N ARG A 282 -14.45 8.75 26.37
CA ARG A 282 -13.07 8.77 26.85
C ARG A 282 -13.10 8.35 28.32
N GLY A 283 -12.39 7.28 28.64
CA GLY A 283 -12.26 6.84 30.03
C GLY A 283 -13.56 6.25 30.58
N GLY A 284 -14.15 5.32 29.86
CA GLY A 284 -15.18 4.47 30.44
C GLY A 284 -14.58 3.60 31.52
N SER A 285 -15.07 3.74 32.71
CA SER A 285 -14.87 2.85 33.85
C SER A 285 -15.09 1.41 33.50
#